data_4195f96d3ef9e465a43917af7e3d3438
#
_entry.id   4195f96d3ef9e465a43917af7e3d3438
#
_cell.length_a   1.000
_cell.length_b   1.000
_cell.length_c   1.000
_cell.angle_alpha   90.00
_cell.angle_beta   90.00
_cell.angle_gamma   90.00
#
_symmetry.space_group_name_H-M   'P 1'
#
loop_
_entity.id
_entity.type
_entity.pdbx_description
1 polymer ?
#
loop_
_entity_poly.entity_id
_entity_poly.type
_entity_poly.pdbx_seq_one_letter_code
_entity_poly.pdbx_strand_id
1 'polypeptide(L)'
;MAFLFSLDLMKIAQEEKVIVDKEGNEQGKYYVIGLSNGAKSFEVTCGEKNNLLKVPLFSKVRVHFDIVDKKLKAIDADAVAKGGEKNS
;
A
#
# COMPACT_ATOMS: atom_id res chain seq x y z
N MET A 1 -13.58 9.49 7.45
CA MET A 1 -14.11 8.25 6.82
C MET A 1 -13.67 7.03 7.62
N ALA A 2 -14.58 6.11 7.79
CA ALA A 2 -14.28 4.91 8.58
C ALA A 2 -13.76 3.80 7.66
N PHE A 3 -12.69 3.16 8.09
CA PHE A 3 -12.14 2.00 7.40
C PHE A 3 -12.51 0.74 8.18
N LEU A 4 -12.44 -0.41 7.54
CA LEU A 4 -12.74 -1.66 8.21
C LEU A 4 -11.73 -1.89 9.35
N PHE A 5 -10.45 -1.71 9.07
CA PHE A 5 -9.41 -1.76 10.10
C PHE A 5 -8.12 -1.18 9.53
N SER A 6 -7.15 -0.96 10.42
CA SER A 6 -5.85 -0.47 10.03
C SER A 6 -4.76 -1.31 10.71
N LEU A 7 -3.63 -1.47 10.05
CA LEU A 7 -2.50 -2.21 10.59
C LEU A 7 -1.22 -1.40 10.40
N ASP A 8 -0.35 -1.48 11.39
CA ASP A 8 0.99 -0.90 11.27
C ASP A 8 1.91 -1.97 10.70
N LEU A 9 2.45 -1.69 9.53
CA LEU A 9 3.27 -2.61 8.78
C LEU A 9 4.52 -1.92 8.29
N MET A 10 5.46 -2.69 7.75
CA MET A 10 6.63 -2.14 7.09
C MET A 10 6.48 -2.35 5.59
N LYS A 11 6.75 -1.30 4.82
CA LYS A 11 6.76 -1.42 3.37
C LYS A 11 8.10 -2.00 2.94
N ILE A 12 8.08 -3.15 2.27
CA ILE A 12 9.32 -3.85 1.92
C ILE A 12 9.57 -3.94 0.43
N ALA A 13 8.58 -3.63 -0.39
CA ALA A 13 8.75 -3.71 -1.85
C ALA A 13 7.70 -2.84 -2.55
N GLN A 14 8.04 -2.41 -3.73
CA GLN A 14 7.11 -1.68 -4.61
C GLN A 14 7.47 -2.00 -6.04
N GLU A 15 6.48 -2.43 -6.80
CA GLU A 15 6.68 -2.75 -8.20
C GLU A 15 5.57 -2.12 -9.04
N GLU A 16 5.97 -1.45 -10.11
CA GLU A 16 5.01 -0.87 -11.04
C GLU A 16 4.60 -1.91 -12.08
N LYS A 17 3.31 -2.02 -12.32
CA LYS A 17 2.77 -2.90 -13.36
C LYS A 17 1.98 -2.07 -14.35
N VAL A 18 2.11 -2.40 -15.62
CA VAL A 18 1.41 -1.71 -16.70
C VAL A 18 0.30 -2.61 -17.22
N ILE A 19 -0.89 -2.05 -17.37
CA ILE A 19 -2.03 -2.77 -17.92
C ILE A 19 -2.05 -2.51 -19.41
N VAL A 20 -2.00 -3.57 -20.21
CA VAL A 20 -2.07 -3.44 -21.67
C VAL A 20 -3.27 -4.22 -22.18
N ASP A 21 -3.85 -3.74 -23.30
CA ASP A 21 -4.94 -4.44 -23.94
C ASP A 21 -4.39 -5.50 -24.90
N LYS A 22 -5.30 -6.13 -25.65
CA LYS A 22 -4.93 -7.20 -26.58
C LYS A 22 -4.05 -6.70 -27.73
N GLU A 23 -4.09 -5.41 -27.99
CA GLU A 23 -3.32 -4.82 -29.08
C GLU A 23 -1.98 -4.26 -28.59
N GLY A 24 -1.69 -4.39 -27.31
CA GLY A 24 -0.47 -3.89 -26.73
C GLY A 24 -0.51 -2.43 -26.32
N ASN A 25 -1.68 -1.81 -26.35
CA ASN A 25 -1.82 -0.42 -25.93
C ASN A 25 -1.90 -0.33 -24.42
N GLU A 26 -1.18 0.63 -23.85
CA GLU A 26 -1.18 0.85 -22.41
C GLU A 26 -2.52 1.43 -21.97
N GLN A 27 -3.17 0.75 -21.02
CA GLN A 27 -4.47 1.16 -20.51
C GLN A 27 -4.36 1.84 -19.14
N GLY A 28 -3.26 1.66 -18.44
CA GLY A 28 -3.08 2.25 -17.15
C GLY A 28 -2.01 1.53 -16.37
N LYS A 29 -1.88 1.91 -15.11
CA LYS A 29 -0.86 1.35 -14.23
C LYS A 29 -1.45 0.99 -12.88
N TYR A 30 -0.86 0.00 -12.25
CA TYR A 30 -1.11 -0.27 -10.84
C TYR A 30 0.21 -0.70 -10.21
N TYR A 31 0.21 -0.79 -8.90
CA TYR A 31 1.42 -1.08 -8.15
C TYR A 31 1.19 -2.24 -7.22
N VAL A 32 2.21 -3.07 -7.06
CA VAL A 32 2.21 -4.16 -6.10
C VAL A 32 3.13 -3.75 -4.97
N ILE A 33 2.58 -3.70 -3.76
CA ILE A 33 3.31 -3.25 -2.58
C ILE A 33 3.48 -4.43 -1.64
N GLY A 34 4.72 -4.73 -1.30
CA GLY A 34 5.01 -5.74 -0.30
C GLY A 34 4.98 -5.13 1.09
N LEU A 35 4.29 -5.79 2.00
CA LEU A 35 4.14 -5.34 3.38
C LEU A 35 4.50 -6.48 4.32
N SER A 36 5.07 -6.14 5.48
CA SER A 36 5.48 -7.13 6.45
C SER A 36 5.14 -6.65 7.86
N ASN A 37 4.78 -7.60 8.71
CA ASN A 37 4.57 -7.30 10.13
C ASN A 37 5.78 -7.72 10.98
N GLY A 38 6.88 -8.08 10.33
CA GLY A 38 8.08 -8.54 11.01
C GLY A 38 8.21 -10.05 11.05
N ALA A 39 7.09 -10.78 10.95
CA ALA A 39 7.09 -12.24 10.98
C ALA A 39 6.65 -12.81 9.63
N LYS A 40 5.69 -12.17 9.00
CA LYS A 40 5.14 -12.62 7.74
C LYS A 40 5.02 -11.43 6.79
N SER A 41 4.96 -11.72 5.51
CA SER A 41 4.78 -10.69 4.50
C SER A 41 3.68 -11.10 3.54
N PHE A 42 3.12 -10.08 2.89
CA PHE A 42 2.09 -10.29 1.87
C PHE A 42 2.13 -9.10 0.92
N GLU A 43 1.40 -9.22 -0.17
CA GLU A 43 1.35 -8.17 -1.18
C GLU A 43 -0.06 -7.62 -1.32
N VAL A 44 -0.14 -6.33 -1.62
CA VAL A 44 -1.40 -5.68 -1.95
C VAL A 44 -1.21 -4.92 -3.25
N THR A 45 -2.30 -4.68 -3.96
CA THR A 45 -2.26 -3.85 -5.16
C THR A 45 -2.91 -2.52 -4.86
N CYS A 46 -2.43 -1.47 -5.51
CA CYS A 46 -3.02 -0.14 -5.34
C CYS A 46 -2.83 0.68 -6.60
N GLY A 47 -3.60 1.75 -6.70
CA GLY A 47 -3.51 2.67 -7.82
C GLY A 47 -2.53 3.79 -7.55
N GLU A 48 -2.36 4.66 -8.54
CA GLU A 48 -1.37 5.73 -8.48
C GLU A 48 -1.64 6.76 -7.38
N LYS A 49 -2.88 6.88 -6.95
CA LYS A 49 -3.25 7.90 -5.96
C LYS A 49 -3.14 7.40 -4.51
N ASN A 50 -2.81 6.15 -4.32
CA ASN A 50 -2.70 5.58 -2.98
C ASN A 50 -1.45 6.11 -2.29
N ASN A 51 -1.61 6.56 -1.04
CA ASN A 51 -0.49 7.13 -0.29
C ASN A 51 0.58 6.10 0.05
N LEU A 52 0.29 4.80 -0.10
CA LEU A 52 1.31 3.77 0.05
C LEU A 52 2.51 4.00 -0.86
N LEU A 53 2.30 4.58 -2.03
CA LEU A 53 3.38 4.83 -2.98
C LEU A 53 4.37 5.87 -2.46
N LYS A 54 3.93 6.76 -1.58
CA LYS A 54 4.77 7.82 -1.05
C LYS A 54 5.62 7.38 0.14
N VAL A 55 5.35 6.21 0.68
CA VAL A 55 6.08 5.70 1.83
C VAL A 55 7.40 5.10 1.34
N PRO A 56 8.54 5.49 1.93
CA PRO A 56 9.82 4.89 1.53
C PRO A 56 9.89 3.42 1.88
N LEU A 57 10.73 2.69 1.16
CA LEU A 57 10.97 1.29 1.48
C LEU A 57 11.56 1.15 2.88
N PHE A 58 11.18 0.10 3.57
CA PHE A 58 11.67 -0.25 4.91
C PHE A 58 11.26 0.75 5.98
N SER A 59 10.18 1.49 5.71
CA SER A 59 9.61 2.40 6.68
C SER A 59 8.29 1.85 7.20
N LYS A 60 7.95 2.21 8.42
CA LYS A 60 6.66 1.84 8.99
C LYS A 60 5.55 2.65 8.34
N VAL A 61 4.43 2.00 8.13
CA VAL A 61 3.28 2.64 7.52
C VAL A 61 2.01 2.08 8.16
N ARG A 62 1.04 2.95 8.40
CA ARG A 62 -0.27 2.51 8.85
C ARG A 62 -1.15 2.35 7.63
N VAL A 63 -1.51 1.13 7.34
CA VAL A 63 -2.29 0.80 6.14
C VAL A 63 -3.74 0.65 6.53
N HIS A 64 -4.60 1.34 5.81
CA HIS A 64 -6.05 1.31 6.05
C HIS A 64 -6.69 0.33 5.06
N PHE A 65 -7.41 -0.64 5.61
CA PHE A 65 -8.05 -1.67 4.81
C PHE A 65 -9.57 -1.50 4.84
N ASP A 66 -10.18 -1.81 3.73
CA ASP A 66 -11.63 -1.81 3.64
C ASP A 66 -12.05 -2.84 2.60
N ILE A 67 -13.35 -3.10 2.56
CA ILE A 67 -13.89 -4.06 1.60
C ILE A 67 -14.43 -3.27 0.42
N VAL A 68 -13.90 -3.57 -0.77
CA VAL A 68 -14.32 -2.96 -2.03
C VAL A 68 -14.70 -4.08 -2.97
N ASP A 69 -15.96 -4.07 -3.43
CA ASP A 69 -16.48 -5.11 -4.33
C ASP A 69 -16.26 -6.51 -3.76
N LYS A 70 -16.57 -6.66 -2.46
CA LYS A 70 -16.47 -7.94 -1.74
C LYS A 70 -15.06 -8.45 -1.58
N LYS A 71 -14.06 -7.60 -1.81
CA LYS A 71 -12.66 -7.96 -1.64
C LYS A 71 -12.01 -7.02 -0.65
N LEU A 72 -11.12 -7.58 0.16
CA LEU A 72 -10.33 -6.77 1.09
C LEU A 72 -9.21 -6.07 0.34
N LYS A 73 -9.15 -4.76 0.48
CA LYS A 73 -8.14 -3.96 -0.22
C LYS A 73 -7.49 -2.94 0.71
N ALA A 74 -6.22 -2.66 0.44
CA ALA A 74 -5.51 -1.56 1.10
C ALA A 74 -5.89 -0.29 0.34
N ILE A 75 -6.75 0.52 0.93
CA ILE A 75 -7.33 1.67 0.22
C ILE A 75 -6.58 2.96 0.47
N ASP A 76 -5.81 3.05 1.55
CA ASP A 76 -5.03 4.24 1.83
C ASP A 76 -3.98 3.90 2.89
N ALA A 77 -3.11 4.86 3.16
CA ALA A 77 -2.05 4.66 4.13
C ALA A 77 -1.56 5.99 4.67
N ASP A 78 -1.07 5.96 5.92
CA ASP A 78 -0.42 7.10 6.54
C ASP A 78 0.97 6.70 7.00
N ALA A 79 1.95 7.56 6.77
CA ALA A 79 3.29 7.32 7.27
C ALA A 79 3.27 7.39 8.80
N VAL A 80 3.93 6.44 9.44
CA VAL A 80 4.05 6.44 10.90
C VAL A 80 5.27 7.26 11.26
N ALA A 81 5.06 8.27 12.10
CA ALA A 81 6.15 9.13 12.53
C ALA A 81 7.17 8.32 13.31
N LYS A 82 8.42 8.58 13.06
CA LYS A 82 9.47 7.94 13.82
C LYS A 82 9.64 8.66 15.14
N GLY A 83 9.60 7.94 16.10
CA GLY A 83 9.86 8.37 17.41
C GLY A 83 9.54 9.75 17.78
N GLY A 84 9.45 9.72 17.28
CA GLY A 84 9.20 10.34 17.42
C GLY A 84 9.35 11.07 17.60
N GLU A 85 9.44 10.94 17.18
CA GLU A 85 9.58 11.38 16.84
C GLU A 85 9.42 12.17 17.31
N LYS A 86 9.24 12.21 17.79
CA LYS A 86 9.16 12.91 18.07
C LYS A 86 9.16 13.31 18.89
N ASN A 87 9.14 13.10 19.05
CA ASN A 87 9.12 13.39 19.44
C ASN A 87 9.24 13.56 19.90
N SER A 88 9.28 13.66 20.19
CA SER A 88 9.41 13.69 20.05
C SER A 88 9.52 13.63 20.36
#